data_1083450769e2106c8f7d18c9f221d090
#
_entry.id   1083450769e2106c8f7d18c9f221d090
#
_cell.length_a   1.000
_cell.length_b   1.000
_cell.length_c   1.000
_cell.angle_alpha   90.00
_cell.angle_beta   90.00
_cell.angle_gamma   90.00
#
_symmetry.space_group_name_H-M   'P 1'
#
loop_
_entity.id
_entity.type
_entity.pdbx_description
1 polymer ?
#
loop_
_entity_poly.entity_id
_entity_poly.type
_entity_poly.pdbx_seq_one_letter_code
_entity_poly.pdbx_strand_id
1 'polypeptide(L)'
;MDINRILNLNIPDIHSAYGGVRGKMMSSRSQVYAWPVIKEAGVHTIIDLRNDGINLRMQNLCKEYGMEYFYYPVDNRADVVESMVAMFPEFCERIDRGGFYIACAMGLHRTDIAFSTYWVFYGADKGIEPPTLRGYLRESGHDTSKILRVLNAFYDKLTERDGKEPMPIEEFKRRKQVINEQCKLSTSFIGLEMLSQTSSLSIP
;
A
#
# COMPACT_ATOMS: atom_id res chain seq x y z
N MET A 1 2.05 15.48 10.28
CA MET A 1 1.04 14.48 10.68
C MET A 1 1.47 13.80 11.97
N ASP A 2 0.57 13.68 12.95
CA ASP A 2 0.81 12.94 14.19
C ASP A 2 0.38 11.48 14.02
N ILE A 3 1.32 10.66 13.56
CA ILE A 3 1.10 9.23 13.28
C ILE A 3 0.69 8.46 14.54
N ASN A 4 1.24 8.81 15.72
CA ASN A 4 0.97 8.07 16.95
C ASN A 4 -0.50 8.14 17.36
N ARG A 5 -1.16 9.28 17.14
CA ARG A 5 -2.63 9.39 17.37
C ARG A 5 -3.42 8.41 16.51
N ILE A 6 -2.97 8.18 15.28
CA ILE A 6 -3.66 7.29 14.34
C ILE A 6 -3.38 5.82 14.68
N LEU A 7 -2.13 5.50 15.02
CA LEU A 7 -1.74 4.12 15.39
C LEU A 7 -2.45 3.62 16.66
N ASN A 8 -2.87 4.55 17.54
CA ASN A 8 -3.65 4.22 18.74
C ASN A 8 -5.15 4.01 18.46
N LEU A 9 -5.62 4.22 17.25
CA LEU A 9 -6.99 3.87 16.85
C LEU A 9 -7.12 2.35 16.74
N ASN A 10 -8.23 1.81 17.23
CA ASN A 10 -8.55 0.38 17.08
C ASN A 10 -8.98 0.04 15.64
N ILE A 11 -8.08 0.30 14.68
CA ILE A 11 -8.24 0.00 13.26
C ILE A 11 -7.27 -1.13 12.93
N PRO A 12 -7.76 -2.29 12.47
CA PRO A 12 -6.87 -3.39 12.12
C PRO A 12 -5.83 -3.02 11.06
N ASP A 13 -4.62 -3.54 11.24
CA ASP A 13 -3.52 -3.44 10.29
C ASP A 13 -3.07 -2.00 9.96
N ILE A 14 -3.19 -1.09 10.95
CA ILE A 14 -2.75 0.28 10.80
C ILE A 14 -1.23 0.40 11.04
N HIS A 15 -0.51 0.97 10.07
CA HIS A 15 0.94 1.14 10.13
C HIS A 15 1.38 2.42 9.44
N SER A 16 2.51 2.99 9.87
CA SER A 16 3.15 4.10 9.14
C SER A 16 3.73 3.63 7.81
N ALA A 17 3.68 4.47 6.79
CA ALA A 17 4.28 4.23 5.48
C ALA A 17 4.50 5.55 4.72
N TYR A 18 5.71 5.83 4.27
CA TYR A 18 6.05 6.94 3.36
C TYR A 18 5.45 8.31 3.72
N GLY A 19 5.52 8.69 5.00
CA GLY A 19 4.94 9.97 5.46
C GLY A 19 3.41 9.98 5.61
N GLY A 20 2.77 8.82 5.43
CA GLY A 20 1.35 8.57 5.63
C GLY A 20 1.09 7.37 6.53
N VAL A 21 -0.12 6.85 6.46
CA VAL A 21 -0.58 5.67 7.19
C VAL A 21 -1.29 4.72 6.24
N ARG A 22 -0.99 3.42 6.37
CA ARG A 22 -1.72 2.33 5.72
C ARG A 22 -2.63 1.63 6.70
N GLY A 23 -3.74 1.08 6.24
CA GLY A 23 -4.65 0.33 7.10
C GLY A 23 -5.84 -0.27 6.36
N LYS A 24 -6.72 -0.91 7.12
CA LYS A 24 -7.99 -1.40 6.60
C LYS A 24 -8.90 -0.24 6.23
N MET A 25 -9.68 -0.38 5.15
CA MET A 25 -10.66 0.63 4.76
C MET A 25 -11.73 0.83 5.85
N MET A 26 -11.87 2.07 6.28
CA MET A 26 -12.82 2.51 7.29
C MET A 26 -14.21 2.76 6.68
N SER A 27 -14.92 1.72 6.32
CA SER A 27 -16.22 1.82 5.62
C SER A 27 -17.44 1.57 6.50
N SER A 28 -17.25 1.09 7.74
CA SER A 28 -18.36 0.75 8.64
C SER A 28 -18.79 1.93 9.52
N ARG A 29 -20.06 1.91 9.97
CA ARG A 29 -20.58 2.89 10.93
C ARG A 29 -19.77 2.90 12.24
N SER A 30 -19.24 1.75 12.64
CA SER A 30 -18.42 1.61 13.85
C SER A 30 -17.06 2.36 13.77
N GLN A 31 -16.65 2.80 12.58
CA GLN A 31 -15.37 3.47 12.38
C GLN A 31 -15.51 4.99 12.17
N VAL A 32 -16.74 5.50 12.23
CA VAL A 32 -17.01 6.96 12.08
C VAL A 32 -16.26 7.78 13.14
N TYR A 33 -16.05 7.24 14.34
CA TYR A 33 -15.27 7.91 15.39
C TYR A 33 -13.82 8.17 15.03
N ALA A 34 -13.27 7.41 14.07
CA ALA A 34 -11.88 7.57 13.65
C ALA A 34 -11.65 8.80 12.77
N TRP A 35 -12.68 9.27 12.04
CA TRP A 35 -12.57 10.36 11.08
C TRP A 35 -12.09 11.69 11.68
N PRO A 36 -12.67 12.18 12.79
CA PRO A 36 -12.13 13.37 13.45
C PRO A 36 -10.67 13.20 13.85
N VAL A 37 -10.32 12.05 14.44
CA VAL A 37 -8.98 11.80 14.95
C VAL A 37 -7.94 11.78 13.82
N ILE A 38 -8.22 11.11 12.69
CA ILE A 38 -7.28 11.07 11.56
C ILE A 38 -7.15 12.44 10.90
N LYS A 39 -8.24 13.22 10.83
CA LYS A 39 -8.20 14.60 10.34
C LYS A 39 -7.34 15.50 11.24
N GLU A 40 -7.59 15.48 12.54
CA GLU A 40 -6.83 16.25 13.55
C GLU A 40 -5.35 15.82 13.61
N ALA A 41 -5.07 14.55 13.34
CA ALA A 41 -3.69 14.05 13.23
C ALA A 41 -2.96 14.52 11.96
N GLY A 42 -3.65 15.23 11.05
CA GLY A 42 -3.08 15.82 9.84
C GLY A 42 -3.19 14.95 8.59
N VAL A 43 -4.11 13.97 8.56
CA VAL A 43 -4.48 13.30 7.31
C VAL A 43 -5.35 14.26 6.49
N HIS A 44 -4.95 14.47 5.24
CA HIS A 44 -5.68 15.33 4.30
C HIS A 44 -6.13 14.58 3.04
N THR A 45 -5.65 13.34 2.82
CA THR A 45 -6.01 12.51 1.66
C THR A 45 -6.33 11.08 2.09
N ILE A 46 -7.47 10.57 1.66
CA ILE A 46 -7.82 9.14 1.73
C ILE A 46 -7.59 8.51 0.37
N ILE A 47 -6.73 7.50 0.29
CA ILE A 47 -6.42 6.76 -0.95
C ILE A 47 -7.11 5.39 -0.88
N ASP A 48 -8.10 5.18 -1.75
CA ASP A 48 -8.86 3.93 -1.83
C ASP A 48 -8.35 3.04 -2.95
N LEU A 49 -7.74 1.91 -2.58
CA LEU A 49 -7.15 0.94 -3.51
C LEU A 49 -8.10 -0.18 -3.94
N ARG A 50 -9.36 -0.14 -3.52
CA ARG A 50 -10.31 -1.19 -3.90
C ARG A 50 -10.70 -1.04 -5.37
N ASN A 51 -11.01 -2.17 -6.01
CA ASN A 51 -11.35 -2.22 -7.44
C ASN A 51 -12.85 -2.49 -7.68
N ASP A 52 -13.70 -2.13 -6.74
CA ASP A 52 -15.15 -2.29 -6.75
C ASP A 52 -15.91 -1.01 -7.10
N GLY A 53 -15.17 -0.01 -7.59
CA GLY A 53 -15.69 1.31 -7.98
C GLY A 53 -15.54 2.37 -6.89
N ILE A 54 -15.84 3.62 -7.26
CA ILE A 54 -15.81 4.76 -6.35
C ILE A 54 -16.81 4.56 -5.21
N ASN A 55 -16.34 4.66 -3.98
CA ASN A 55 -17.18 4.59 -2.81
C ASN A 55 -17.75 5.97 -2.48
N LEU A 56 -18.97 6.22 -2.96
CA LEU A 56 -19.65 7.53 -2.77
C LEU A 56 -19.81 7.91 -1.29
N ARG A 57 -20.01 6.94 -0.40
CA ARG A 57 -20.09 7.22 1.03
C ARG A 57 -18.76 7.73 1.57
N MET A 58 -17.64 7.10 1.19
CA MET A 58 -16.30 7.55 1.58
C MET A 58 -15.98 8.92 1.00
N GLN A 59 -16.32 9.13 -0.26
CA GLN A 59 -16.14 10.44 -0.92
C GLN A 59 -16.92 11.55 -0.19
N ASN A 60 -18.17 11.29 0.20
CA ASN A 60 -18.98 12.24 0.96
C ASN A 60 -18.41 12.51 2.36
N LEU A 61 -17.93 11.48 3.08
CA LEU A 61 -17.26 11.64 4.35
C LEU A 61 -15.97 12.48 4.21
N CYS A 62 -15.15 12.20 3.21
CA CYS A 62 -13.96 13.01 2.95
C CYS A 62 -14.33 14.47 2.72
N LYS A 63 -15.37 14.75 1.94
CA LYS A 63 -15.87 16.10 1.71
C LYS A 63 -16.35 16.77 3.01
N GLU A 64 -17.10 16.05 3.86
CA GLU A 64 -17.58 16.53 5.15
C GLU A 64 -16.42 16.96 6.08
N TYR A 65 -15.35 16.16 6.12
CA TYR A 65 -14.18 16.45 6.95
C TYR A 65 -13.11 17.31 6.25
N GLY A 66 -13.39 17.84 5.05
CA GLY A 66 -12.43 18.65 4.28
C GLY A 66 -11.15 17.91 3.92
N MET A 67 -11.29 16.62 3.58
CA MET A 67 -10.22 15.75 3.09
C MET A 67 -10.44 15.44 1.62
N GLU A 68 -9.37 15.13 0.91
CA GLU A 68 -9.40 14.64 -0.46
C GLU A 68 -9.71 13.12 -0.45
N TYR A 69 -10.58 12.67 -1.36
CA TYR A 69 -10.78 11.25 -1.67
C TYR A 69 -10.18 10.94 -3.02
N PHE A 70 -9.17 10.06 -3.04
CA PHE A 70 -8.51 9.62 -4.26
C PHE A 70 -8.73 8.13 -4.46
N TYR A 71 -9.46 7.79 -5.53
CA TYR A 71 -9.69 6.41 -5.94
C TYR A 71 -8.57 5.96 -6.88
N TYR A 72 -7.77 4.99 -6.42
CA TYR A 72 -6.67 4.40 -7.18
C TYR A 72 -6.81 2.88 -7.17
N PRO A 73 -7.62 2.29 -8.07
CA PRO A 73 -7.88 0.85 -8.07
C PRO A 73 -6.61 0.05 -8.32
N VAL A 74 -6.44 -1.05 -7.57
CA VAL A 74 -5.26 -1.92 -7.68
C VAL A 74 -5.70 -3.37 -7.90
N ASP A 75 -5.32 -3.94 -9.04
CA ASP A 75 -5.50 -5.36 -9.38
C ASP A 75 -4.48 -5.78 -10.46
N ASN A 76 -4.46 -7.07 -10.81
CA ASN A 76 -3.66 -7.62 -11.91
C ASN A 76 -4.43 -7.75 -13.23
N ARG A 77 -5.69 -7.31 -13.29
CA ARG A 77 -6.48 -7.27 -14.54
C ARG A 77 -5.96 -6.14 -15.43
N ALA A 78 -5.91 -6.39 -16.73
CA ALA A 78 -5.31 -5.47 -17.71
C ALA A 78 -5.94 -4.07 -17.70
N ASP A 79 -7.29 -3.99 -17.62
CA ASP A 79 -8.04 -2.74 -17.55
C ASP A 79 -7.73 -1.92 -16.28
N VAL A 80 -7.50 -2.60 -15.17
CA VAL A 80 -7.12 -1.96 -13.91
C VAL A 80 -5.69 -1.49 -13.95
N VAL A 81 -4.76 -2.28 -14.49
CA VAL A 81 -3.36 -1.87 -14.66
C VAL A 81 -3.25 -0.65 -15.57
N GLU A 82 -4.03 -0.59 -16.64
CA GLU A 82 -4.10 0.59 -17.51
C GLU A 82 -4.57 1.84 -16.74
N SER A 83 -5.61 1.71 -15.93
CA SER A 83 -6.08 2.78 -15.04
C SER A 83 -5.00 3.19 -14.02
N MET A 84 -4.30 2.21 -13.43
CA MET A 84 -3.16 2.50 -12.53
C MET A 84 -2.08 3.32 -13.23
N VAL A 85 -1.70 2.95 -14.45
CA VAL A 85 -0.69 3.67 -15.23
C VAL A 85 -1.13 5.10 -15.56
N ALA A 86 -2.39 5.28 -15.94
CA ALA A 86 -2.93 6.61 -16.24
C ALA A 86 -2.91 7.54 -15.02
N MET A 87 -3.24 7.01 -13.84
CA MET A 87 -3.34 7.76 -12.58
C MET A 87 -2.04 7.80 -11.79
N PHE A 88 -0.99 7.13 -12.26
CA PHE A 88 0.26 6.95 -11.50
C PHE A 88 0.96 8.26 -11.12
N PRO A 89 1.07 9.29 -12.00
CA PRO A 89 1.65 10.56 -11.62
C PRO A 89 0.97 11.21 -10.43
N GLU A 90 -0.37 11.22 -10.44
CA GLU A 90 -1.17 11.77 -9.34
C GLU A 90 -1.05 10.95 -8.05
N PHE A 91 -0.91 9.62 -8.16
CA PHE A 91 -0.65 8.74 -7.03
C PHE A 91 0.70 9.06 -6.38
N CYS A 92 1.76 9.19 -7.19
CA CYS A 92 3.10 9.55 -6.71
C CYS A 92 3.11 10.90 -5.99
N GLU A 93 2.45 11.92 -6.56
CA GLU A 93 2.35 13.25 -5.95
C GLU A 93 1.72 13.19 -4.55
N ARG A 94 0.65 12.39 -4.38
CA ARG A 94 -0.02 12.24 -3.08
C ARG A 94 0.83 11.51 -2.05
N ILE A 95 1.56 10.49 -2.49
CA ILE A 95 2.51 9.79 -1.59
C ILE A 95 3.63 10.75 -1.17
N ASP A 96 4.23 11.49 -2.10
CA ASP A 96 5.30 12.45 -1.81
C ASP A 96 4.87 13.58 -0.87
N ARG A 97 3.65 14.07 -1.04
CA ARG A 97 3.07 15.10 -0.16
C ARG A 97 2.89 14.61 1.28
N GLY A 98 2.80 13.30 1.50
CA GLY A 98 2.55 12.72 2.81
C GLY A 98 1.13 13.00 3.32
N GLY A 99 0.89 12.82 4.61
CA GLY A 99 -0.41 13.11 5.24
C GLY A 99 -1.60 12.36 4.62
N PHE A 100 -1.39 11.15 4.15
CA PHE A 100 -2.43 10.30 3.57
C PHE A 100 -2.79 9.13 4.48
N TYR A 101 -4.01 8.62 4.31
CA TYR A 101 -4.44 7.30 4.77
C TYR A 101 -4.74 6.44 3.55
N ILE A 102 -3.91 5.41 3.28
CA ILE A 102 -4.06 4.51 2.15
C ILE A 102 -4.65 3.18 2.60
N ALA A 103 -5.68 2.72 1.92
CA ALA A 103 -6.42 1.55 2.35
C ALA A 103 -6.91 0.67 1.20
N CYS A 104 -6.91 -0.63 1.46
CA CYS A 104 -7.71 -1.60 0.71
C CYS A 104 -8.63 -2.34 1.68
N ALA A 105 -9.32 -3.40 1.23
CA ALA A 105 -10.26 -4.13 2.09
C ALA A 105 -9.64 -4.56 3.42
N MET A 106 -8.38 -5.02 3.42
CA MET A 106 -7.65 -5.48 4.60
C MET A 106 -6.44 -4.60 4.97
N GLY A 107 -6.07 -3.61 4.14
CA GLY A 107 -4.87 -2.79 4.35
C GLY A 107 -3.56 -3.51 4.03
N LEU A 108 -3.61 -4.67 3.42
CA LEU A 108 -2.48 -5.57 3.21
C LEU A 108 -2.08 -5.69 1.73
N HIS A 109 -2.67 -6.62 0.96
CA HIS A 109 -2.18 -7.05 -0.34
C HIS A 109 -2.16 -5.96 -1.44
N ARG A 110 -3.29 -5.27 -1.67
CA ARG A 110 -3.34 -4.19 -2.68
C ARG A 110 -2.46 -3.01 -2.30
N THR A 111 -2.32 -2.76 -1.00
CA THR A 111 -1.43 -1.72 -0.47
C THR A 111 0.03 -2.08 -0.73
N ASP A 112 0.41 -3.35 -0.56
CA ASP A 112 1.76 -3.83 -0.89
C ASP A 112 2.05 -3.70 -2.39
N ILE A 113 1.06 -4.03 -3.26
CA ILE A 113 1.19 -3.86 -4.70
C ILE A 113 1.38 -2.36 -5.05
N ALA A 114 0.55 -1.47 -4.50
CA ALA A 114 0.61 -0.04 -4.76
C ALA A 114 1.97 0.54 -4.36
N PHE A 115 2.46 0.21 -3.16
CA PHE A 115 3.76 0.69 -2.71
C PHE A 115 4.94 0.05 -3.46
N SER A 116 4.83 -1.23 -3.88
CA SER A 116 5.84 -1.84 -4.73
C SER A 116 5.91 -1.14 -6.09
N THR A 117 4.76 -0.82 -6.69
CA THR A 117 4.69 -0.07 -7.95
C THR A 117 5.28 1.33 -7.80
N TYR A 118 4.88 2.06 -6.74
CA TYR A 118 5.45 3.37 -6.41
C TYR A 118 6.98 3.31 -6.29
N TRP A 119 7.50 2.37 -5.52
CA TRP A 119 8.94 2.27 -5.29
C TRP A 119 9.69 1.89 -6.56
N VAL A 120 9.25 0.87 -7.30
CA VAL A 120 9.93 0.39 -8.51
C VAL A 120 10.02 1.46 -9.60
N PHE A 121 8.93 2.19 -9.83
CA PHE A 121 8.84 3.11 -10.98
C PHE A 121 9.08 4.59 -10.62
N TYR A 122 9.27 4.90 -9.35
CA TYR A 122 9.45 6.29 -8.93
C TYR A 122 10.34 6.46 -7.69
N GLY A 123 10.02 5.81 -6.56
CA GLY A 123 10.67 6.05 -5.28
C GLY A 123 12.14 5.65 -5.24
N ALA A 124 12.52 4.57 -5.95
CA ALA A 124 13.91 4.12 -6.00
C ALA A 124 14.86 5.17 -6.58
N ASP A 125 14.43 5.93 -7.60
CA ASP A 125 15.22 7.01 -8.20
C ASP A 125 15.39 8.21 -7.27
N LYS A 126 14.56 8.31 -6.23
CA LYS A 126 14.63 9.32 -5.18
C LYS A 126 15.40 8.85 -3.93
N GLY A 127 15.95 7.66 -3.95
CA GLY A 127 16.64 7.08 -2.81
C GLY A 127 15.70 6.69 -1.65
N ILE A 128 14.41 6.49 -1.95
CA ILE A 128 13.43 6.02 -0.96
C ILE A 128 13.66 4.53 -0.71
N GLU A 129 13.58 4.11 0.56
CA GLU A 129 13.72 2.71 0.94
C GLU A 129 12.58 1.84 0.38
N PRO A 130 12.85 0.55 0.07
CA PRO A 130 11.82 -0.38 -0.37
C PRO A 130 10.68 -0.51 0.64
N PRO A 131 9.45 -0.79 0.19
CA PRO A 131 8.31 -0.92 1.09
C PRO A 131 8.40 -2.17 1.97
N THR A 132 7.96 -2.07 3.22
CA THR A 132 7.67 -3.25 4.04
C THR A 132 6.38 -3.90 3.57
N LEU A 133 6.44 -5.16 3.15
CA LEU A 133 5.31 -5.91 2.57
C LEU A 133 4.53 -6.64 3.67
N ARG A 134 3.49 -6.01 4.18
CA ARG A 134 2.73 -6.47 5.35
C ARG A 134 1.76 -7.63 5.07
N GLY A 135 1.21 -7.71 3.86
CA GLY A 135 0.34 -8.81 3.45
C GLY A 135 1.07 -10.15 3.40
N TYR A 136 2.36 -10.10 3.16
CA TYR A 136 3.23 -11.29 3.09
C TYR A 136 3.88 -11.64 4.43
N LEU A 137 3.88 -10.72 5.40
CA LEU A 137 4.28 -11.01 6.78
C LEU A 137 3.27 -11.89 7.53
N ARG A 138 2.00 -11.79 7.17
CA ARG A 138 0.90 -12.34 7.98
C ARG A 138 0.47 -13.76 7.60
N GLU A 139 0.74 -14.16 6.37
CA GLU A 139 0.25 -15.44 5.82
C GLU A 139 1.41 -16.22 5.21
N SER A 140 1.93 -17.20 5.95
CA SER A 140 2.91 -18.16 5.45
C SER A 140 2.36 -18.86 4.21
N GLY A 141 2.97 -18.63 3.05
CA GLY A 141 2.59 -19.23 1.77
C GLY A 141 1.94 -18.31 0.75
N HIS A 142 1.89 -16.99 0.99
CA HIS A 142 1.39 -16.06 -0.03
C HIS A 142 2.28 -16.03 -1.27
N ASP A 143 1.59 -16.18 -2.39
CA ASP A 143 2.17 -16.13 -3.72
C ASP A 143 2.57 -14.69 -4.09
N THR A 144 3.86 -14.38 -3.95
CA THR A 144 4.45 -13.10 -4.38
C THR A 144 4.27 -12.85 -5.88
N SER A 145 3.88 -13.89 -6.64
CA SER A 145 3.69 -13.81 -8.08
C SER A 145 2.67 -12.73 -8.48
N LYS A 146 1.70 -12.39 -7.61
CA LYS A 146 0.72 -11.35 -7.93
C LYS A 146 1.38 -9.97 -8.01
N ILE A 147 2.26 -9.61 -7.08
CA ILE A 147 3.02 -8.34 -7.15
C ILE A 147 3.86 -8.34 -8.42
N LEU A 148 4.62 -9.39 -8.67
CA LEU A 148 5.52 -9.45 -9.81
C LEU A 148 4.77 -9.40 -11.15
N ARG A 149 3.58 -10.02 -11.23
CA ARG A 149 2.69 -9.91 -12.41
C ARG A 149 2.22 -8.48 -12.64
N VAL A 150 1.79 -7.78 -11.58
CA VAL A 150 1.38 -6.38 -11.72
C VAL A 150 2.55 -5.50 -12.13
N LEU A 151 3.74 -5.69 -11.55
CA LEU A 151 4.94 -4.92 -11.94
C LEU A 151 5.31 -5.14 -13.41
N ASN A 152 5.23 -6.38 -13.92
CA ASN A 152 5.47 -6.65 -15.34
C ASN A 152 4.43 -5.95 -16.23
N ALA A 153 3.14 -6.17 -15.95
CA ALA A 153 2.08 -5.56 -16.73
C ALA A 153 2.13 -4.01 -16.68
N PHE A 154 2.56 -3.44 -15.56
CA PHE A 154 2.72 -2.00 -15.41
C PHE A 154 3.90 -1.48 -16.25
N TYR A 155 5.02 -2.19 -16.28
CA TYR A 155 6.17 -1.88 -17.15
C TYR A 155 5.76 -1.88 -18.63
N ASP A 156 5.06 -2.93 -19.07
CA ASP A 156 4.60 -3.08 -20.45
C ASP A 156 3.62 -1.94 -20.83
N LYS A 157 2.68 -1.61 -19.95
CA LYS A 157 1.72 -0.52 -20.19
C LYS A 157 2.35 0.86 -20.19
N LEU A 158 3.35 1.12 -19.37
CA LEU A 158 4.15 2.35 -19.45
C LEU A 158 4.90 2.45 -20.79
N THR A 159 5.50 1.33 -21.23
CA THR A 159 6.21 1.27 -22.52
C THR A 159 5.25 1.51 -23.69
N GLU A 160 4.05 0.89 -23.67
CA GLU A 160 3.01 1.13 -24.69
C GLU A 160 2.57 2.61 -24.72
N ARG A 161 2.30 3.21 -23.55
CA ARG A 161 1.84 4.60 -23.44
C ARG A 161 2.87 5.60 -23.94
N ASP A 162 4.14 5.43 -23.55
CA ASP A 162 5.20 6.45 -23.76
C ASP A 162 6.05 6.16 -25.00
N GLY A 163 5.85 5.01 -25.67
CA GLY A 163 6.62 4.58 -26.83
C GLY A 163 8.10 4.29 -26.54
N LYS A 164 8.47 4.16 -25.27
CA LYS A 164 9.83 3.86 -24.80
C LYS A 164 9.78 3.13 -23.45
N GLU A 165 10.83 2.39 -23.16
CA GLU A 165 10.99 1.74 -21.86
C GLU A 165 11.05 2.78 -20.72
N PRO A 166 10.29 2.58 -19.60
CA PRO A 166 10.31 3.50 -18.44
C PRO A 166 11.67 3.52 -17.74
N MET A 167 12.43 2.43 -17.87
CA MET A 167 13.80 2.26 -17.40
C MET A 167 14.46 1.10 -18.14
N PRO A 168 15.83 0.97 -18.14
CA PRO A 168 16.50 -0.19 -18.70
C PRO A 168 16.00 -1.49 -18.10
N ILE A 169 15.78 -2.52 -18.90
CA ILE A 169 15.19 -3.80 -18.46
C ILE A 169 16.00 -4.47 -17.33
N GLU A 170 17.33 -4.32 -17.32
CA GLU A 170 18.17 -4.87 -16.26
C GLU A 170 17.95 -4.15 -14.90
N GLU A 171 17.75 -2.83 -14.94
CA GLU A 171 17.38 -2.08 -13.74
C GLU A 171 16.00 -2.49 -13.21
N PHE A 172 15.05 -2.69 -14.11
CA PHE A 172 13.73 -3.20 -13.74
C PHE A 172 13.82 -4.58 -13.07
N LYS A 173 14.60 -5.50 -13.66
CA LYS A 173 14.84 -6.83 -13.05
C LYS A 173 15.46 -6.72 -11.67
N ARG A 174 16.46 -5.85 -11.50
CA ARG A 174 17.13 -5.59 -10.22
C ARG A 174 16.12 -5.09 -9.16
N ARG A 175 15.30 -4.08 -9.48
CA ARG A 175 14.28 -3.55 -8.55
C ARG A 175 13.23 -4.60 -8.21
N LYS A 176 12.77 -5.40 -9.17
CA LYS A 176 11.88 -6.53 -8.91
C LYS A 176 12.50 -7.56 -7.97
N GLN A 177 13.78 -7.84 -8.12
CA GLN A 177 14.48 -8.74 -7.22
C GLN A 177 14.47 -8.22 -5.78
N VAL A 178 14.67 -6.92 -5.55
CA VAL A 178 14.57 -6.31 -4.22
C VAL A 178 13.18 -6.52 -3.62
N ILE A 179 12.11 -6.27 -4.38
CA ILE A 179 10.73 -6.52 -3.92
C ILE A 179 10.51 -8.01 -3.56
N ASN A 180 11.02 -8.92 -4.38
CA ASN A 180 10.91 -10.36 -4.12
C ASN A 180 11.67 -10.80 -2.86
N GLU A 181 12.80 -10.18 -2.56
CA GLU A 181 13.59 -10.42 -1.34
C GLU A 181 12.87 -9.87 -0.10
N GLN A 182 12.25 -8.71 -0.18
CA GLN A 182 11.38 -8.17 0.88
C GLN A 182 10.26 -9.16 1.26
N CYS A 183 9.67 -9.82 0.28
CA CYS A 183 8.68 -10.87 0.52
C CYS A 183 9.28 -12.06 1.29
N LYS A 184 10.51 -12.49 0.99
CA LYS A 184 11.18 -13.64 1.65
C LYS A 184 11.62 -13.30 3.07
N LEU A 185 12.17 -12.12 3.30
CA LEU A 185 12.57 -11.65 4.63
C LEU A 185 11.36 -11.58 5.57
N SER A 186 10.24 -11.17 5.05
CA SER A 186 8.98 -11.11 5.77
C SER A 186 8.52 -12.48 6.31
N THR A 187 8.76 -13.57 5.58
CA THR A 187 8.43 -14.92 6.01
C THR A 187 9.37 -15.49 7.08
N SER A 188 10.64 -15.08 7.10
CA SER A 188 11.61 -15.54 8.10
C SER A 188 11.42 -14.92 9.49
N PHE A 189 10.92 -13.70 9.58
CA PHE A 189 10.63 -13.04 10.87
C PHE A 189 9.47 -13.70 11.64
N ILE A 190 8.44 -14.19 10.95
CA ILE A 190 7.32 -14.92 11.57
C ILE A 190 7.79 -16.23 12.23
N GLY A 191 8.73 -16.92 11.60
CA GLY A 191 9.31 -18.15 12.14
C GLY A 191 10.03 -17.92 13.47
N LEU A 192 10.68 -16.78 13.64
CA LEU A 192 11.43 -16.44 14.88
C LEU A 192 10.48 -15.97 16.01
N GLU A 193 9.43 -15.23 15.71
CA GLU A 193 8.44 -14.82 16.72
C GLU A 193 7.62 -16.01 17.24
N MET A 194 7.22 -16.95 16.36
CA MET A 194 6.52 -18.15 16.79
C MET A 194 7.39 -19.06 17.65
N LEU A 195 8.68 -19.17 17.39
CA LEU A 195 9.62 -19.95 18.22
C LEU A 195 9.88 -19.30 19.59
N SER A 196 9.84 -17.99 19.70
CA SER A 196 9.99 -17.30 20.98
C SER A 196 8.77 -17.41 21.90
N GLN A 197 7.57 -17.53 21.33
CA GLN A 197 6.33 -17.71 22.08
C GLN A 197 6.12 -19.14 22.59
N THR A 198 6.66 -20.14 21.89
CA THR A 198 6.57 -21.55 22.32
C THR A 198 7.56 -21.90 23.44
N SER A 199 8.66 -21.16 23.58
CA SER A 199 9.65 -21.37 24.65
C SER A 199 9.26 -20.76 26.00
N SER A 200 8.21 -19.94 26.08
CA SER A 200 7.72 -19.34 27.33
C SER A 200 6.61 -20.14 28.03
N LEU A 201 6.20 -21.28 27.50
CA LEU A 201 5.12 -22.12 28.04
C LEU A 201 5.60 -23.41 28.73
N SER A 202 6.87 -23.53 29.08
CA SER A 202 7.40 -24.68 29.82
C SER A 202 8.08 -24.23 31.11
N ILE A 203 7.28 -23.96 32.15
CA ILE A 203 7.73 -24.06 33.54
C ILE A 203 6.57 -24.71 34.33
N PRO A 204 6.84 -25.79 35.08
CA PRO A 204 5.84 -26.58 35.81
C PRO A 204 5.24 -25.84 37.00
#